data_f5fb7d25e0eae59fb4731776948409ce
#
_entry.id   f5fb7d25e0eae59fb4731776948409ce
#
_cell.length_a   1.000
_cell.length_b   1.000
_cell.length_c   1.000
_cell.angle_alpha   90.00
_cell.angle_beta   90.00
_cell.angle_gamma   90.00
#
_symmetry.space_group_name_H-M   'P 1'
#
loop_
_entity.id
_entity.type
_entity.pdbx_description
1 polymer ?
#
loop_
_entity_poly.entity_id
_entity_poly.type
_entity_poly.pdbx_seq_one_letter_code
_entity_poly.pdbx_strand_id
1 'polypeptide(L)'
;VGYDAIVDLAKNTAQYSSSITEDEHGPRHMGVSSDPVQDDVEEILSHAHPIVNALFTADPPVHTRHRKLISKALSPRSVRALEPQIREVCHALIDSFVGNPQVDLLNEFAIPLPVTVIADILGVDRADMWTFKHWGDLMISGNIDVLSHEKRRDVARAVVDLHNYFVPRIEQRRITPTDDLLSEMVNAQIDGEPALTTEELLPIIDQILLAGHETTTNLIGNGMLVLLNDPALMTRLKQQPDDIPAMVEEVLRWDAPIQCTYRRATAEGSINGVPIAKGSMVIPAWAGANWDPKAFENPEIFDIDRPTGKTHMGFGYGPHFCAGAELARLEARIAFETLLERLTDFSLDREASDLTRIASFAAQGYTRVIMNFSART
;
A
#
# COMPACT_ATOMS: atom_id res chain seq x y z
N VAL A 1 1.10 1.42 -24.08
CA VAL A 1 -0.27 1.15 -23.65
C VAL A 1 -0.84 2.44 -23.10
N GLY A 2 -1.95 2.97 -23.67
CA GLY A 2 -2.53 4.24 -23.29
C GLY A 2 -3.51 4.12 -22.12
N TYR A 3 -3.90 5.27 -21.56
CA TYR A 3 -4.84 5.41 -20.44
C TYR A 3 -6.13 4.59 -20.64
N ASP A 4 -6.82 4.76 -21.80
CA ASP A 4 -8.09 4.10 -22.06
C ASP A 4 -7.98 2.57 -22.11
N ALA A 5 -6.89 2.03 -22.65
CA ALA A 5 -6.67 0.58 -22.68
C ALA A 5 -6.49 -0.01 -21.28
N ILE A 6 -5.90 0.74 -20.36
CA ILE A 6 -5.76 0.33 -18.96
C ILE A 6 -7.11 0.40 -18.24
N VAL A 7 -7.96 1.40 -18.55
CA VAL A 7 -9.34 1.48 -18.05
C VAL A 7 -10.15 0.25 -18.49
N ASP A 8 -10.06 -0.11 -19.77
CA ASP A 8 -10.79 -1.25 -20.31
C ASP A 8 -10.32 -2.57 -19.69
N LEU A 9 -9.01 -2.75 -19.56
CA LEU A 9 -8.41 -3.90 -18.87
C LEU A 9 -8.90 -4.01 -17.43
N ALA A 10 -8.84 -2.92 -16.68
CA ALA A 10 -9.19 -2.89 -15.26
C ALA A 10 -10.66 -3.19 -14.99
N LYS A 11 -11.55 -2.83 -15.92
CA LYS A 11 -12.99 -3.11 -15.82
C LYS A 11 -13.36 -4.54 -16.23
N ASN A 12 -12.57 -5.18 -17.08
CA ASN A 12 -12.89 -6.49 -17.64
C ASN A 12 -12.30 -7.63 -16.79
N THR A 13 -12.80 -7.79 -15.57
CA THR A 13 -12.35 -8.83 -14.62
C THR A 13 -12.68 -10.25 -15.10
N ALA A 14 -13.64 -10.43 -15.99
CA ALA A 14 -13.96 -11.73 -16.58
C ALA A 14 -12.82 -12.23 -17.48
N GLN A 15 -12.18 -11.34 -18.25
CA GLN A 15 -11.09 -11.67 -19.15
C GLN A 15 -9.70 -11.51 -18.50
N TYR A 16 -9.57 -10.60 -17.53
CA TYR A 16 -8.30 -10.30 -16.86
C TYR A 16 -8.45 -10.50 -15.36
N SER A 17 -8.24 -11.73 -14.94
CA SER A 17 -8.38 -12.20 -13.55
C SER A 17 -7.28 -11.62 -12.66
N SER A 18 -7.66 -11.30 -11.42
CA SER A 18 -6.73 -10.96 -10.34
C SER A 18 -6.23 -12.19 -9.58
N SER A 19 -6.85 -13.36 -9.83
CA SER A 19 -6.49 -14.61 -9.15
C SER A 19 -5.11 -15.07 -9.55
N ILE A 20 -4.31 -15.42 -8.56
CA ILE A 20 -2.96 -15.97 -8.71
C ILE A 20 -2.95 -17.50 -8.63
N THR A 21 -4.10 -18.13 -8.33
CA THR A 21 -4.17 -19.53 -7.86
C THR A 21 -4.84 -20.52 -8.82
N GLU A 22 -5.09 -20.19 -10.08
CA GLU A 22 -5.74 -21.11 -11.03
C GLU A 22 -4.78 -22.05 -11.79
N ASP A 23 -3.68 -22.42 -11.21
CA ASP A 23 -2.94 -23.59 -11.68
C ASP A 23 -3.48 -24.87 -11.00
N GLU A 24 -3.44 -26.00 -11.72
CA GLU A 24 -3.93 -27.32 -11.29
C GLU A 24 -3.34 -27.82 -9.95
N HIS A 25 -2.47 -27.04 -9.30
CA HIS A 25 -1.72 -27.39 -8.09
C HIS A 25 -2.09 -26.57 -6.85
N GLY A 26 -3.21 -25.84 -6.87
CA GLY A 26 -3.70 -25.05 -5.73
C GLY A 26 -3.01 -23.69 -5.52
N PRO A 27 -3.32 -23.00 -4.42
CA PRO A 27 -2.77 -21.67 -4.15
C PRO A 27 -1.26 -21.72 -3.98
N ARG A 28 -0.53 -21.07 -4.89
CA ARG A 28 0.90 -20.85 -4.72
C ARG A 28 1.10 -19.52 -4.02
N HIS A 29 1.88 -19.52 -2.95
CA HIS A 29 2.41 -18.27 -2.40
C HIS A 29 3.14 -17.50 -3.51
N MET A 30 2.91 -16.20 -3.62
CA MET A 30 3.65 -15.35 -4.54
C MET A 30 5.14 -15.51 -4.23
N GLY A 31 5.95 -15.88 -5.22
CA GLY A 31 7.38 -16.16 -5.05
C GLY A 31 7.79 -17.62 -4.87
N VAL A 32 6.86 -18.58 -4.79
CA VAL A 32 7.19 -20.00 -4.73
C VAL A 32 7.36 -20.57 -6.15
N SER A 33 8.59 -20.88 -6.53
CA SER A 33 8.96 -21.50 -7.81
C SER A 33 8.62 -23.01 -7.82
N SER A 34 8.48 -23.61 -9.01
CA SER A 34 8.25 -25.05 -9.21
C SER A 34 9.51 -25.93 -9.10
N ASP A 35 10.52 -25.53 -8.34
CA ASP A 35 11.80 -26.20 -8.21
C ASP A 35 11.77 -27.27 -7.08
N PRO A 36 12.27 -28.51 -7.27
CA PRO A 36 12.22 -29.61 -6.30
C PRO A 36 13.00 -29.39 -4.99
N VAL A 37 13.74 -28.29 -4.83
CA VAL A 37 14.43 -27.93 -3.56
C VAL A 37 13.48 -27.32 -2.51
N GLN A 38 12.16 -27.50 -2.66
CA GLN A 38 11.12 -26.77 -1.90
C GLN A 38 10.54 -27.51 -0.69
N ASP A 39 10.95 -28.72 -0.40
CA ASP A 39 10.32 -29.55 0.63
C ASP A 39 10.24 -28.85 2.01
N ASP A 40 11.24 -28.05 2.40
CA ASP A 40 11.27 -27.39 3.70
C ASP A 40 10.45 -26.08 3.75
N VAL A 41 10.29 -25.37 2.62
CA VAL A 41 9.41 -24.21 2.54
C VAL A 41 7.96 -24.64 2.61
N GLU A 42 7.59 -25.70 1.88
CA GLU A 42 6.25 -26.30 1.93
C GLU A 42 5.94 -26.87 3.33
N GLU A 43 6.93 -27.51 3.97
CA GLU A 43 6.80 -27.96 5.35
C GLU A 43 6.50 -26.80 6.30
N ILE A 44 7.26 -25.69 6.21
CA ILE A 44 6.99 -24.50 7.03
C ILE A 44 5.57 -23.98 6.77
N LEU A 45 5.18 -23.81 5.51
CA LEU A 45 3.86 -23.31 5.14
C LEU A 45 2.71 -24.25 5.49
N SER A 46 2.97 -25.56 5.65
CA SER A 46 1.97 -26.50 6.13
C SER A 46 1.47 -26.20 7.56
N HIS A 47 2.23 -25.40 8.32
CA HIS A 47 1.84 -24.89 9.63
C HIS A 47 1.03 -23.59 9.58
N ALA A 48 0.94 -22.95 8.42
CA ALA A 48 0.06 -21.80 8.21
C ALA A 48 -1.39 -22.27 7.95
N HIS A 49 -2.34 -21.36 8.14
CA HIS A 49 -3.69 -21.58 7.64
C HIS A 49 -3.71 -21.60 6.10
N PRO A 50 -4.64 -22.34 5.48
CA PRO A 50 -4.76 -22.40 4.04
C PRO A 50 -4.90 -20.99 3.44
N ILE A 51 -4.09 -20.68 2.43
CA ILE A 51 -4.18 -19.41 1.72
C ILE A 51 -5.24 -19.53 0.64
N VAL A 52 -6.25 -18.67 0.75
CA VAL A 52 -7.33 -18.55 -0.22
C VAL A 52 -7.22 -17.22 -0.98
N ASN A 53 -7.76 -17.16 -2.18
CA ASN A 53 -7.90 -15.89 -2.88
C ASN A 53 -8.84 -14.98 -2.10
N ALA A 54 -8.33 -13.82 -1.71
CA ALA A 54 -9.09 -12.85 -0.94
C ALA A 54 -8.83 -11.43 -1.47
N LEU A 55 -9.78 -10.57 -1.29
CA LEU A 55 -9.75 -9.15 -1.63
C LEU A 55 -9.05 -8.88 -2.99
N PHE A 56 -7.76 -8.42 -2.97
CA PHE A 56 -7.10 -8.00 -4.21
C PHE A 56 -6.66 -9.17 -5.11
N THR A 57 -6.56 -10.40 -4.57
CA THR A 57 -6.28 -11.63 -5.33
C THR A 57 -7.54 -12.42 -5.70
N ALA A 58 -8.73 -11.93 -5.36
CA ALA A 58 -9.99 -12.55 -5.68
C ALA A 58 -10.68 -11.88 -6.86
N ASP A 59 -11.46 -12.65 -7.61
CA ASP A 59 -12.37 -12.14 -8.65
C ASP A 59 -13.83 -12.13 -8.12
N PRO A 60 -14.74 -11.38 -8.78
CA PRO A 60 -16.16 -11.50 -8.49
C PRO A 60 -16.68 -12.94 -8.66
N PRO A 61 -17.60 -13.46 -7.79
CA PRO A 61 -18.32 -12.73 -6.75
C PRO A 61 -17.58 -12.59 -5.42
N VAL A 62 -16.54 -13.40 -5.14
CA VAL A 62 -15.77 -13.41 -3.86
C VAL A 62 -15.18 -12.03 -3.57
N HIS A 63 -14.49 -11.44 -4.56
CA HIS A 63 -13.98 -10.07 -4.45
C HIS A 63 -15.07 -9.08 -4.03
N THR A 64 -16.27 -9.17 -4.66
CA THR A 64 -17.36 -8.23 -4.40
C THR A 64 -17.83 -8.30 -2.95
N ARG A 65 -17.90 -9.51 -2.38
CA ARG A 65 -18.25 -9.74 -0.98
C ARG A 65 -17.18 -9.16 -0.05
N HIS A 66 -15.92 -9.52 -0.24
CA HIS A 66 -14.80 -9.01 0.58
C HIS A 66 -14.72 -7.49 0.50
N ARG A 67 -14.83 -6.92 -0.71
CA ARG A 67 -14.77 -5.47 -0.93
C ARG A 67 -15.85 -4.71 -0.18
N LYS A 68 -17.10 -5.21 -0.16
CA LYS A 68 -18.19 -4.58 0.59
C LYS A 68 -17.90 -4.52 2.09
N LEU A 69 -17.35 -5.61 2.66
CA LEU A 69 -17.01 -5.69 4.08
C LEU A 69 -15.89 -4.71 4.44
N ILE A 70 -14.79 -4.73 3.68
CA ILE A 70 -13.65 -3.83 3.91
C ILE A 70 -14.03 -2.36 3.67
N SER A 71 -14.84 -2.06 2.65
CA SER A 71 -15.28 -0.67 2.39
C SER A 71 -16.20 -0.12 3.49
N LYS A 72 -16.88 -0.98 4.26
CA LYS A 72 -17.65 -0.56 5.44
C LYS A 72 -16.71 -0.16 6.58
N ALA A 73 -15.71 -0.99 6.85
CA ALA A 73 -14.72 -0.76 7.90
C ALA A 73 -13.82 0.47 7.58
N LEU A 74 -13.35 0.60 6.32
CA LEU A 74 -12.60 1.77 5.84
C LEU A 74 -13.51 2.85 5.22
N SER A 75 -14.70 3.05 5.79
CA SER A 75 -15.60 4.10 5.30
C SER A 75 -14.98 5.50 5.51
N PRO A 76 -15.33 6.51 4.69
CA PRO A 76 -14.83 7.87 4.87
C PRO A 76 -15.11 8.44 6.28
N ARG A 77 -16.13 7.95 6.96
CA ARG A 77 -16.44 8.34 8.35
C ARG A 77 -15.45 7.70 9.33
N SER A 78 -15.22 6.38 9.20
CA SER A 78 -14.26 5.65 10.06
C SER A 78 -12.86 6.19 9.87
N VAL A 79 -12.44 6.42 8.62
CA VAL A 79 -11.12 6.98 8.31
C VAL A 79 -10.96 8.38 8.89
N ARG A 80 -11.94 9.29 8.74
CA ARG A 80 -11.85 10.62 9.35
C ARG A 80 -11.77 10.60 10.87
N ALA A 81 -12.34 9.60 11.53
CA ALA A 81 -12.25 9.45 12.97
C ALA A 81 -10.81 9.14 13.45
N LEU A 82 -9.94 8.66 12.57
CA LEU A 82 -8.52 8.38 12.87
C LEU A 82 -7.64 9.65 12.84
N GLU A 83 -8.14 10.79 12.31
CA GLU A 83 -7.33 12.01 12.16
C GLU A 83 -6.63 12.46 13.44
N PRO A 84 -7.29 12.53 14.62
CA PRO A 84 -6.62 12.93 15.85
C PRO A 84 -5.47 12.00 16.24
N GLN A 85 -5.65 10.69 16.07
CA GLN A 85 -4.65 9.68 16.38
C GLN A 85 -3.45 9.75 15.43
N ILE A 86 -3.71 9.87 14.11
CA ILE A 86 -2.64 10.02 13.11
C ILE A 86 -1.82 11.28 13.40
N ARG A 87 -2.48 12.38 13.76
CA ARG A 87 -1.82 13.64 14.13
C ARG A 87 -0.96 13.49 15.39
N GLU A 88 -1.46 12.78 16.40
CA GLU A 88 -0.67 12.46 17.60
C GLU A 88 0.59 11.65 17.25
N VAL A 89 0.47 10.63 16.39
CA VAL A 89 1.61 9.83 15.90
C VAL A 89 2.62 10.73 15.17
N CYS A 90 2.16 11.60 14.26
CA CYS A 90 3.05 12.53 13.55
C CYS A 90 3.79 13.44 14.51
N HIS A 91 3.12 14.03 15.52
CA HIS A 91 3.75 14.88 16.51
C HIS A 91 4.79 14.11 17.35
N ALA A 92 4.45 12.90 17.81
CA ALA A 92 5.36 12.07 18.58
C ALA A 92 6.63 11.68 17.80
N LEU A 93 6.48 11.38 16.51
CA LEU A 93 7.62 11.09 15.64
C LEU A 93 8.50 12.34 15.46
N ILE A 94 7.91 13.50 15.19
CA ILE A 94 8.68 14.75 15.08
C ILE A 94 9.39 15.08 16.39
N ASP A 95 8.74 14.89 17.54
CA ASP A 95 9.33 15.14 18.87
C ASP A 95 10.57 14.26 19.11
N SER A 96 10.65 13.06 18.50
CA SER A 96 11.80 12.17 18.65
C SER A 96 13.08 12.68 17.99
N PHE A 97 12.98 13.51 16.96
CA PHE A 97 14.13 14.01 16.20
C PHE A 97 14.25 15.54 16.13
N VAL A 98 13.24 16.30 16.57
CA VAL A 98 13.20 17.76 16.39
C VAL A 98 14.37 18.48 17.07
N GLY A 99 15.03 17.87 18.05
CA GLY A 99 16.24 18.37 18.69
C GLY A 99 17.52 18.22 17.86
N ASN A 100 17.48 17.46 16.76
CA ASN A 100 18.60 17.26 15.86
C ASN A 100 18.51 18.26 14.69
N PRO A 101 19.64 18.65 14.07
CA PRO A 101 19.63 19.52 12.88
C PRO A 101 19.28 18.76 11.60
N GLN A 102 19.23 17.44 11.64
CA GLN A 102 19.10 16.56 10.49
C GLN A 102 18.32 15.31 10.87
N VAL A 103 17.56 14.75 9.93
CA VAL A 103 16.78 13.53 10.08
C VAL A 103 16.86 12.65 8.83
N ASP A 104 16.87 11.32 9.02
CA ASP A 104 16.50 10.39 7.96
C ASP A 104 14.97 10.33 7.87
N LEU A 105 14.41 11.10 6.95
CA LEU A 105 12.97 11.25 6.80
C LEU A 105 12.24 9.91 6.66
N LEU A 106 12.85 8.96 5.92
CA LEU A 106 12.21 7.67 5.69
C LEU A 106 12.20 6.83 6.97
N ASN A 107 13.35 6.63 7.59
CA ASN A 107 13.46 5.74 8.73
C ASN A 107 12.86 6.32 10.02
N GLU A 108 12.91 7.63 10.22
CA GLU A 108 12.48 8.26 11.46
C GLU A 108 11.06 8.83 11.41
N PHE A 109 10.47 8.95 10.21
CA PHE A 109 9.12 9.50 10.07
C PHE A 109 8.23 8.73 9.10
N ALA A 110 8.62 8.60 7.81
CA ALA A 110 7.72 8.11 6.78
C ALA A 110 7.40 6.61 6.90
N ILE A 111 8.33 5.78 7.40
CA ILE A 111 8.11 4.36 7.68
C ILE A 111 7.32 4.16 8.97
N PRO A 112 7.72 4.73 10.14
CA PRO A 112 7.03 4.45 11.39
C PRO A 112 5.59 4.99 11.43
N LEU A 113 5.25 6.04 10.68
CA LEU A 113 3.89 6.59 10.67
C LEU A 113 2.84 5.56 10.19
N PRO A 114 2.85 5.09 8.94
CA PRO A 114 1.83 4.15 8.48
C PRO A 114 1.90 2.79 9.17
N VAL A 115 3.09 2.33 9.59
CA VAL A 115 3.22 1.09 10.37
C VAL A 115 2.49 1.22 11.70
N THR A 116 2.63 2.36 12.40
CA THR A 116 1.92 2.60 13.67
C THR A 116 0.41 2.67 13.45
N VAL A 117 -0.03 3.40 12.42
CA VAL A 117 -1.46 3.53 12.10
C VAL A 117 -2.08 2.16 11.76
N ILE A 118 -1.43 1.35 10.90
CA ILE A 118 -1.94 0.02 10.56
C ILE A 118 -1.96 -0.91 11.78
N ALA A 119 -0.91 -0.89 12.62
CA ALA A 119 -0.86 -1.67 13.85
C ALA A 119 -2.00 -1.29 14.80
N ASP A 120 -2.21 0.00 15.01
CA ASP A 120 -3.25 0.53 15.90
C ASP A 120 -4.66 0.16 15.39
N ILE A 121 -4.94 0.33 14.08
CA ILE A 121 -6.27 0.00 13.53
C ILE A 121 -6.56 -1.51 13.49
N LEU A 122 -5.52 -2.36 13.41
CA LEU A 122 -5.66 -3.81 13.50
C LEU A 122 -5.66 -4.32 14.95
N GLY A 123 -5.54 -3.42 15.93
CA GLY A 123 -5.51 -3.78 17.34
C GLY A 123 -4.26 -4.56 17.74
N VAL A 124 -3.11 -4.28 17.08
CA VAL A 124 -1.79 -4.81 17.40
C VAL A 124 -1.20 -4.01 18.57
N ASP A 125 -0.63 -4.71 19.54
CA ASP A 125 0.07 -4.06 20.65
C ASP A 125 1.27 -3.26 20.14
N ARG A 126 1.45 -2.03 20.63
CA ARG A 126 2.58 -1.18 20.24
C ARG A 126 3.95 -1.83 20.50
N ALA A 127 4.03 -2.72 21.48
CA ALA A 127 5.24 -3.50 21.76
C ALA A 127 5.60 -4.45 20.61
N ASP A 128 4.61 -4.93 19.84
CA ASP A 128 4.79 -5.87 18.75
C ASP A 128 4.96 -5.17 17.38
N MET A 129 4.86 -3.84 17.33
CA MET A 129 4.86 -3.05 16.09
C MET A 129 6.07 -3.33 15.18
N TRP A 130 7.26 -3.46 15.74
CA TRP A 130 8.46 -3.72 14.95
C TRP A 130 8.53 -5.17 14.44
N THR A 131 7.98 -6.12 15.19
CA THR A 131 7.81 -7.50 14.74
C THR A 131 6.81 -7.56 13.58
N PHE A 132 5.71 -6.84 13.73
CA PHE A 132 4.67 -6.70 12.70
C PHE A 132 5.21 -6.07 11.41
N LYS A 133 5.99 -4.98 11.54
CA LYS A 133 6.71 -4.38 10.42
C LYS A 133 7.66 -5.38 9.74
N HIS A 134 8.46 -6.11 10.53
CA HIS A 134 9.40 -7.08 10.00
C HIS A 134 8.72 -8.18 9.17
N TRP A 135 7.59 -8.70 9.63
CA TRP A 135 6.79 -9.64 8.82
C TRP A 135 6.33 -9.02 7.51
N GLY A 136 5.84 -7.78 7.54
CA GLY A 136 5.43 -7.05 6.34
C GLY A 136 6.58 -6.89 5.34
N ASP A 137 7.74 -6.44 5.78
CA ASP A 137 8.94 -6.27 4.93
C ASP A 137 9.35 -7.59 4.25
N LEU A 138 9.35 -8.70 5.01
CA LEU A 138 9.65 -10.03 4.46
C LEU A 138 8.61 -10.46 3.41
N MET A 139 7.33 -10.27 3.69
CA MET A 139 6.25 -10.65 2.79
C MET A 139 6.27 -9.81 1.50
N ILE A 140 6.61 -8.52 1.59
CA ILE A 140 6.78 -7.65 0.41
C ILE A 140 7.93 -8.14 -0.45
N SER A 141 9.10 -8.40 0.16
CA SER A 141 10.26 -8.91 -0.58
C SER A 141 9.93 -10.23 -1.28
N GLY A 142 9.08 -11.07 -0.67
CA GLY A 142 8.60 -12.33 -1.24
C GLY A 142 7.78 -12.17 -2.52
N ASN A 143 7.16 -11.01 -2.71
CA ASN A 143 6.28 -10.75 -3.85
C ASN A 143 6.99 -10.14 -5.06
N ILE A 144 8.19 -9.63 -4.89
CA ILE A 144 8.83 -8.74 -5.87
C ILE A 144 10.13 -9.34 -6.41
N ASP A 145 10.86 -10.12 -5.63
CA ASP A 145 12.22 -10.56 -5.92
C ASP A 145 12.31 -12.04 -6.30
N VAL A 146 13.32 -12.38 -7.14
CA VAL A 146 13.80 -13.75 -7.26
C VAL A 146 14.56 -14.07 -5.97
N LEU A 147 13.87 -14.64 -5.00
CA LEU A 147 14.39 -14.88 -3.66
C LEU A 147 15.37 -16.05 -3.63
N SER A 148 16.43 -15.91 -2.83
CA SER A 148 17.24 -17.06 -2.40
C SER A 148 16.38 -18.02 -1.58
N HIS A 149 16.78 -19.31 -1.51
CA HIS A 149 16.08 -20.32 -0.73
C HIS A 149 15.93 -19.91 0.76
N GLU A 150 16.97 -19.34 1.36
CA GLU A 150 16.94 -18.84 2.73
C GLU A 150 15.86 -17.76 2.93
N LYS A 151 15.83 -16.74 2.06
CA LYS A 151 14.80 -15.70 2.10
C LYS A 151 13.38 -16.25 1.92
N ARG A 152 13.18 -17.26 1.06
CA ARG A 152 11.88 -17.93 0.93
C ARG A 152 11.42 -18.57 2.22
N ARG A 153 12.33 -19.21 2.96
CA ARG A 153 12.05 -19.78 4.28
C ARG A 153 11.67 -18.69 5.29
N ASP A 154 12.36 -17.55 5.27
CA ASP A 154 12.06 -16.44 6.18
C ASP A 154 10.69 -15.84 5.88
N VAL A 155 10.33 -15.68 4.59
CA VAL A 155 8.98 -15.28 4.18
C VAL A 155 7.93 -16.29 4.66
N ALA A 156 8.18 -17.58 4.45
CA ALA A 156 7.27 -18.63 4.89
C ALA A 156 7.05 -18.62 6.41
N ARG A 157 8.12 -18.42 7.19
CA ARG A 157 8.03 -18.28 8.66
C ARG A 157 7.24 -17.04 9.04
N ALA A 158 7.48 -15.89 8.37
CA ALA A 158 6.75 -14.67 8.64
C ALA A 158 5.24 -14.84 8.44
N VAL A 159 4.81 -15.55 7.39
CA VAL A 159 3.40 -15.89 7.16
C VAL A 159 2.84 -16.74 8.30
N VAL A 160 3.55 -17.80 8.72
CA VAL A 160 3.13 -18.67 9.82
C VAL A 160 3.02 -17.89 11.12
N ASP A 161 4.02 -17.06 11.43
CA ASP A 161 4.06 -16.27 12.66
C ASP A 161 2.93 -15.24 12.70
N LEU A 162 2.68 -14.56 11.57
CA LEU A 162 1.57 -13.61 11.44
C LEU A 162 0.21 -14.29 11.62
N HIS A 163 -0.01 -15.45 11.00
CA HIS A 163 -1.24 -16.22 11.17
C HIS A 163 -1.42 -16.66 12.64
N ASN A 164 -0.37 -17.18 13.26
CA ASN A 164 -0.40 -17.57 14.68
C ASN A 164 -0.67 -16.40 15.61
N TYR A 165 -0.23 -15.20 15.24
CA TYR A 165 -0.51 -13.97 15.98
C TYR A 165 -1.97 -13.54 15.86
N PHE A 166 -2.58 -13.62 14.67
CA PHE A 166 -3.93 -13.11 14.44
C PHE A 166 -5.04 -14.11 14.75
N VAL A 167 -4.85 -15.41 14.59
CA VAL A 167 -5.88 -16.42 14.85
C VAL A 167 -6.51 -16.27 16.25
N PRO A 168 -5.76 -16.24 17.37
CA PRO A 168 -6.37 -16.06 18.69
C PRO A 168 -7.05 -14.70 18.86
N ARG A 169 -6.57 -13.66 18.17
CA ARG A 169 -7.16 -12.32 18.19
C ARG A 169 -8.49 -12.27 17.42
N ILE A 170 -8.56 -12.92 16.28
CA ILE A 170 -9.81 -13.09 15.52
C ILE A 170 -10.87 -13.77 16.39
N GLU A 171 -10.53 -14.89 17.03
CA GLU A 171 -11.46 -15.62 17.90
C GLU A 171 -11.88 -14.78 19.12
N GLN A 172 -10.96 -14.05 19.71
CA GLN A 172 -11.28 -13.12 20.80
C GLN A 172 -12.25 -12.03 20.35
N ARG A 173 -12.05 -11.44 19.15
CA ARG A 173 -12.93 -10.38 18.60
C ARG A 173 -14.33 -10.91 18.24
N ARG A 174 -14.45 -12.19 17.91
CA ARG A 174 -15.78 -12.82 17.75
C ARG A 174 -16.58 -12.87 19.04
N ILE A 175 -15.89 -13.08 20.18
CA ILE A 175 -16.52 -13.22 21.50
C ILE A 175 -16.70 -11.85 22.16
N THR A 176 -15.66 -11.02 22.09
CA THR A 176 -15.60 -9.71 22.74
C THR A 176 -15.09 -8.67 21.76
N PRO A 177 -15.98 -8.03 20.97
CA PRO A 177 -15.61 -6.98 20.06
C PRO A 177 -14.96 -5.79 20.76
N THR A 178 -13.99 -5.17 20.10
CA THR A 178 -13.33 -3.92 20.51
C THR A 178 -13.51 -2.86 19.41
N ASP A 179 -13.12 -1.64 19.69
CA ASP A 179 -13.21 -0.53 18.73
C ASP A 179 -11.96 -0.52 17.83
N ASP A 180 -11.79 -1.57 17.01
CA ASP A 180 -10.71 -1.73 16.03
C ASP A 180 -11.23 -2.32 14.71
N LEU A 181 -10.44 -2.12 13.64
CA LEU A 181 -10.78 -2.62 12.30
C LEU A 181 -10.90 -4.15 12.27
N LEU A 182 -10.09 -4.85 13.07
CA LEU A 182 -10.17 -6.30 13.17
C LEU A 182 -11.53 -6.73 13.68
N SER A 183 -12.06 -6.09 14.74
CA SER A 183 -13.41 -6.34 15.26
C SER A 183 -14.50 -6.04 14.23
N GLU A 184 -14.34 -4.93 13.49
CA GLU A 184 -15.28 -4.59 12.43
C GLU A 184 -15.29 -5.65 11.32
N MET A 185 -14.12 -6.11 10.86
CA MET A 185 -14.01 -7.15 9.82
C MET A 185 -14.56 -8.50 10.29
N VAL A 186 -14.20 -8.91 11.52
CA VAL A 186 -14.60 -10.20 12.11
C VAL A 186 -16.11 -10.29 12.31
N ASN A 187 -16.75 -9.18 12.69
CA ASN A 187 -18.19 -9.13 13.00
C ASN A 187 -19.03 -8.50 11.86
N ALA A 188 -18.38 -8.13 10.75
CA ALA A 188 -19.09 -7.53 9.63
C ALA A 188 -20.09 -8.52 9.03
N GLN A 189 -21.34 -8.07 8.86
CA GLN A 189 -22.38 -8.80 8.16
C GLN A 189 -22.89 -7.96 7.00
N ILE A 190 -23.12 -8.61 5.89
CA ILE A 190 -23.84 -8.07 4.74
C ILE A 190 -25.11 -8.89 4.62
N ASP A 191 -26.21 -8.23 4.27
CA ASP A 191 -27.55 -8.84 4.17
C ASP A 191 -27.50 -10.19 3.42
N GLY A 192 -27.85 -11.27 4.15
CA GLY A 192 -27.89 -12.63 3.62
C GLY A 192 -26.55 -13.36 3.47
N GLU A 193 -25.42 -12.69 3.77
CA GLU A 193 -24.08 -13.30 3.66
C GLU A 193 -23.56 -13.69 5.06
N PRO A 194 -22.86 -14.82 5.19
CA PRO A 194 -22.21 -15.16 6.45
C PRO A 194 -21.02 -14.20 6.73
N ALA A 195 -20.62 -14.08 8.00
CA ALA A 195 -19.39 -13.41 8.36
C ALA A 195 -18.18 -14.07 7.70
N LEU A 196 -17.06 -13.32 7.57
CA LEU A 196 -15.82 -13.88 7.04
C LEU A 196 -15.29 -14.99 7.96
N THR A 197 -14.82 -16.08 7.35
CA THR A 197 -14.13 -17.14 8.08
C THR A 197 -12.72 -16.69 8.48
N THR A 198 -12.06 -17.42 9.36
CA THR A 198 -10.67 -17.14 9.73
C THR A 198 -9.74 -17.27 8.52
N GLU A 199 -10.00 -18.27 7.66
CA GLU A 199 -9.24 -18.49 6.42
C GLU A 199 -9.42 -17.36 5.40
N GLU A 200 -10.55 -16.67 5.38
CA GLU A 200 -10.77 -15.49 4.53
C GLU A 200 -10.17 -14.22 5.15
N LEU A 201 -10.18 -14.11 6.49
CA LEU A 201 -9.67 -12.94 7.20
C LEU A 201 -8.14 -12.84 7.15
N LEU A 202 -7.44 -13.95 7.33
CA LEU A 202 -5.96 -13.96 7.36
C LEU A 202 -5.35 -13.36 6.10
N PRO A 203 -5.64 -13.81 4.88
CA PRO A 203 -5.07 -13.19 3.68
C PRO A 203 -5.54 -11.74 3.46
N ILE A 204 -6.70 -11.33 4.01
CA ILE A 204 -7.11 -9.91 4.00
C ILE A 204 -6.21 -9.10 4.94
N ILE A 205 -5.90 -9.62 6.13
CA ILE A 205 -4.99 -8.98 7.09
C ILE A 205 -3.58 -8.87 6.49
N ASP A 206 -3.08 -9.95 5.88
CA ASP A 206 -1.80 -9.96 5.15
C ASP A 206 -1.75 -8.82 4.11
N GLN A 207 -2.82 -8.68 3.32
CA GLN A 207 -2.91 -7.66 2.28
C GLN A 207 -3.02 -6.24 2.86
N ILE A 208 -3.71 -6.04 3.98
CA ILE A 208 -3.77 -4.73 4.66
C ILE A 208 -2.38 -4.36 5.18
N LEU A 209 -1.68 -5.31 5.80
CA LEU A 209 -0.31 -5.09 6.26
C LEU A 209 0.63 -4.72 5.10
N LEU A 210 0.63 -5.54 4.04
CA LEU A 210 1.49 -5.30 2.89
C LEU A 210 1.21 -3.96 2.22
N ALA A 211 -0.07 -3.69 1.93
CA ALA A 211 -0.46 -2.53 1.14
C ALA A 211 -0.41 -1.23 1.94
N GLY A 212 -0.59 -1.30 3.27
CA GLY A 212 -0.85 -0.13 4.09
C GLY A 212 0.40 0.67 4.45
N HIS A 213 1.57 0.03 4.60
CA HIS A 213 2.73 0.76 5.11
C HIS A 213 3.72 1.22 4.03
N GLU A 214 4.15 0.36 3.11
CA GLU A 214 5.18 0.71 2.12
C GLU A 214 4.71 1.78 1.14
N THR A 215 3.47 1.68 0.69
CA THR A 215 2.92 2.61 -0.30
C THR A 215 2.77 4.02 0.26
N THR A 216 2.31 4.16 1.50
CA THR A 216 2.19 5.45 2.19
C THR A 216 3.56 6.02 2.55
N THR A 217 4.51 5.18 2.97
CA THR A 217 5.92 5.57 3.15
C THR A 217 6.48 6.20 1.87
N ASN A 218 6.30 5.52 0.73
CA ASN A 218 6.78 6.00 -0.56
C ASN A 218 6.06 7.28 -0.99
N LEU A 219 4.76 7.42 -0.73
CA LEU A 219 3.99 8.64 -1.01
C LEU A 219 4.55 9.85 -0.24
N ILE A 220 4.83 9.68 1.05
CA ILE A 220 5.39 10.74 1.89
C ILE A 220 6.83 11.08 1.44
N GLY A 221 7.66 10.06 1.21
CA GLY A 221 9.04 10.24 0.76
C GLY A 221 9.14 10.93 -0.60
N ASN A 222 8.36 10.46 -1.58
CA ASN A 222 8.31 11.03 -2.93
C ASN A 222 7.82 12.49 -2.88
N GLY A 223 6.74 12.75 -2.13
CA GLY A 223 6.18 14.10 -1.99
C GLY A 223 7.14 15.05 -1.26
N MET A 224 7.79 14.60 -0.19
CA MET A 224 8.75 15.47 0.49
C MET A 224 9.98 15.77 -0.37
N LEU A 225 10.43 14.81 -1.18
CA LEU A 225 11.52 15.07 -2.12
C LEU A 225 11.13 16.09 -3.21
N VAL A 226 9.88 16.10 -3.67
CA VAL A 226 9.36 17.18 -4.53
C VAL A 226 9.47 18.54 -3.81
N LEU A 227 9.02 18.63 -2.57
CA LEU A 227 9.07 19.87 -1.80
C LEU A 227 10.51 20.35 -1.52
N LEU A 228 11.42 19.44 -1.23
CA LEU A 228 12.84 19.75 -1.02
C LEU A 228 13.55 20.26 -2.29
N ASN A 229 13.02 19.93 -3.46
CA ASN A 229 13.53 20.41 -4.75
C ASN A 229 12.77 21.64 -5.29
N ASP A 230 11.63 22.01 -4.69
CA ASP A 230 10.83 23.18 -5.04
C ASP A 230 10.51 24.06 -3.81
N PRO A 231 11.42 24.97 -3.43
CA PRO A 231 11.21 25.89 -2.31
C PRO A 231 10.03 26.83 -2.48
N ALA A 232 9.63 27.15 -3.72
CA ALA A 232 8.49 28.01 -3.98
C ALA A 232 7.18 27.28 -3.65
N LEU A 233 7.05 26.03 -4.08
CA LEU A 233 5.91 25.18 -3.73
C LEU A 233 5.85 24.95 -2.20
N MET A 234 6.97 24.65 -1.57
CA MET A 234 7.03 24.49 -0.12
C MET A 234 6.56 25.75 0.61
N THR A 235 6.96 26.93 0.15
CA THR A 235 6.53 28.21 0.71
C THR A 235 5.02 28.41 0.52
N ARG A 236 4.49 28.08 -0.66
CA ARG A 236 3.05 28.15 -0.95
C ARG A 236 2.26 27.27 0.02
N LEU A 237 2.66 26.02 0.21
CA LEU A 237 1.95 25.08 1.09
C LEU A 237 2.00 25.48 2.57
N LYS A 238 3.08 26.14 3.01
CA LYS A 238 3.15 26.74 4.37
C LYS A 238 2.18 27.90 4.56
N GLN A 239 1.93 28.68 3.52
CA GLN A 239 1.00 29.83 3.54
C GLN A 239 -0.45 29.42 3.27
N GLN A 240 -0.65 28.36 2.51
CA GLN A 240 -1.94 27.84 2.05
C GLN A 240 -2.01 26.32 2.30
N PRO A 241 -2.16 25.87 3.56
CA PRO A 241 -2.21 24.43 3.88
C PRO A 241 -3.37 23.69 3.18
N ASP A 242 -4.41 24.39 2.80
CA ASP A 242 -5.55 23.84 2.05
C ASP A 242 -5.14 23.32 0.65
N ASP A 243 -3.96 23.67 0.14
CA ASP A 243 -3.40 23.13 -1.11
C ASP A 243 -2.68 21.78 -0.92
N ILE A 244 -2.41 21.34 0.32
CA ILE A 244 -1.74 20.06 0.59
C ILE A 244 -2.47 18.86 -0.01
N PRO A 245 -3.80 18.73 0.07
CA PRO A 245 -4.50 17.64 -0.60
C PRO A 245 -4.27 17.60 -2.11
N ALA A 246 -4.24 18.77 -2.79
CA ALA A 246 -3.97 18.82 -4.22
C ALA A 246 -2.53 18.37 -4.54
N MET A 247 -1.56 18.76 -3.70
CA MET A 247 -0.18 18.29 -3.82
C MET A 247 -0.09 16.76 -3.65
N VAL A 248 -0.80 16.16 -2.69
CA VAL A 248 -0.84 14.70 -2.48
C VAL A 248 -1.40 14.00 -3.73
N GLU A 249 -2.49 14.50 -4.33
CA GLU A 249 -3.04 13.92 -5.57
C GLU A 249 -2.05 14.04 -6.74
N GLU A 250 -1.32 15.15 -6.85
CA GLU A 250 -0.34 15.32 -7.92
C GLU A 250 0.91 14.45 -7.70
N VAL A 251 1.35 14.20 -6.46
CA VAL A 251 2.39 13.18 -6.17
C VAL A 251 1.91 11.80 -6.61
N LEU A 252 0.67 11.43 -6.30
CA LEU A 252 0.08 10.15 -6.71
C LEU A 252 -0.03 9.98 -8.23
N ARG A 253 -0.19 11.09 -8.97
CA ARG A 253 -0.13 11.08 -10.42
C ARG A 253 1.31 11.02 -10.95
N TRP A 254 2.17 11.92 -10.48
CA TRP A 254 3.48 12.19 -11.09
C TRP A 254 4.54 11.17 -10.69
N ASP A 255 4.53 10.74 -9.42
CA ASP A 255 5.48 9.79 -8.85
C ASP A 255 4.75 8.74 -7.97
N ALA A 256 3.80 8.04 -8.60
CA ALA A 256 2.95 7.07 -7.91
C ALA A 256 3.78 6.00 -7.17
N PRO A 257 3.47 5.71 -5.89
CA PRO A 257 4.13 4.63 -5.14
C PRO A 257 4.01 3.26 -5.79
N ILE A 258 2.89 2.99 -6.47
CA ILE A 258 2.68 1.75 -7.23
C ILE A 258 2.67 2.05 -8.73
N GLN A 259 3.63 1.43 -9.42
CA GLN A 259 3.82 1.61 -10.86
C GLN A 259 2.87 0.74 -11.68
N CYS A 260 2.66 -0.48 -11.24
CA CYS A 260 1.85 -1.47 -11.92
C CYS A 260 1.36 -2.56 -10.96
N THR A 261 0.41 -3.34 -11.44
CA THR A 261 0.01 -4.62 -10.85
C THR A 261 -0.01 -5.67 -11.96
N TYR A 262 -0.59 -6.84 -11.70
CA TYR A 262 -0.70 -7.87 -12.73
C TYR A 262 -2.12 -8.44 -12.77
N ARG A 263 -2.45 -8.98 -13.93
CA ARG A 263 -3.66 -9.75 -14.21
C ARG A 263 -3.27 -10.95 -15.05
N ARG A 264 -4.09 -11.98 -15.04
CA ARG A 264 -3.94 -13.13 -15.90
C ARG A 264 -5.09 -13.16 -16.92
N ALA A 265 -4.76 -13.34 -18.20
CA ALA A 265 -5.75 -13.52 -19.24
C ALA A 265 -6.44 -14.89 -19.09
N THR A 266 -7.76 -14.91 -18.89
CA THR A 266 -8.56 -16.14 -18.75
C THR A 266 -8.94 -16.75 -20.09
N ALA A 267 -8.86 -15.97 -21.17
CA ALA A 267 -9.16 -16.35 -22.55
C ALA A 267 -8.23 -15.62 -23.52
N GLU A 268 -8.17 -16.10 -24.76
CA GLU A 268 -7.53 -15.36 -25.85
C GLU A 268 -8.25 -14.04 -26.10
N GLY A 269 -7.48 -13.02 -26.48
CA GLY A 269 -8.02 -11.69 -26.76
C GLY A 269 -6.99 -10.77 -27.39
N SER A 270 -7.26 -9.46 -27.36
CA SER A 270 -6.29 -8.47 -27.80
C SER A 270 -6.42 -7.16 -27.00
N ILE A 271 -5.31 -6.46 -26.85
CA ILE A 271 -5.25 -5.10 -26.27
C ILE A 271 -4.60 -4.20 -27.32
N ASN A 272 -5.32 -3.19 -27.80
CA ASN A 272 -4.86 -2.29 -28.87
C ASN A 272 -4.33 -3.04 -30.11
N GLY A 273 -4.97 -4.13 -30.51
CA GLY A 273 -4.58 -4.95 -31.65
C GLY A 273 -3.41 -5.91 -31.39
N VAL A 274 -2.80 -5.90 -30.20
CA VAL A 274 -1.78 -6.88 -29.79
C VAL A 274 -2.48 -8.12 -29.27
N PRO A 275 -2.26 -9.31 -29.87
CA PRO A 275 -2.88 -10.56 -29.42
C PRO A 275 -2.37 -10.95 -28.03
N ILE A 276 -3.27 -11.39 -27.17
CA ILE A 276 -3.01 -11.89 -25.83
C ILE A 276 -3.49 -13.34 -25.76
N ALA A 277 -2.59 -14.26 -25.50
CA ALA A 277 -2.94 -15.66 -25.33
C ALA A 277 -3.59 -15.90 -23.95
N LYS A 278 -4.46 -16.92 -23.85
CA LYS A 278 -4.95 -17.41 -22.55
C LYS A 278 -3.76 -17.79 -21.65
N GLY A 279 -3.84 -17.43 -20.36
CA GLY A 279 -2.79 -17.65 -19.36
C GLY A 279 -1.69 -16.60 -19.33
N SER A 280 -1.63 -15.68 -20.31
CA SER A 280 -0.65 -14.60 -20.33
C SER A 280 -0.79 -13.71 -19.11
N MET A 281 0.34 -13.32 -18.52
CA MET A 281 0.39 -12.24 -17.55
C MET A 281 0.26 -10.89 -18.29
N VAL A 282 -0.67 -10.08 -17.85
CA VAL A 282 -0.93 -8.73 -18.36
C VAL A 282 -0.69 -7.73 -17.24
N ILE A 283 0.11 -6.71 -17.52
CA ILE A 283 0.56 -5.75 -16.52
C ILE A 283 -0.08 -4.39 -16.81
N PRO A 284 -1.14 -3.98 -16.08
CA PRO A 284 -1.62 -2.61 -16.13
C PRO A 284 -0.59 -1.67 -15.49
N ALA A 285 0.04 -0.85 -16.33
CA ALA A 285 1.02 0.14 -15.91
C ALA A 285 0.32 1.44 -15.46
N TRP A 286 -0.11 1.49 -14.21
CA TRP A 286 -0.87 2.60 -13.63
C TRP A 286 -0.13 3.94 -13.76
N ALA A 287 1.16 3.95 -13.39
CA ALA A 287 2.00 5.13 -13.53
C ALA A 287 2.15 5.55 -14.98
N GLY A 288 2.27 4.60 -15.91
CA GLY A 288 2.31 4.90 -17.34
C GLY A 288 1.02 5.56 -17.85
N ALA A 289 -0.15 5.18 -17.31
CA ALA A 289 -1.40 5.85 -17.61
C ALA A 289 -1.43 7.30 -17.10
N ASN A 290 -0.81 7.57 -15.95
CA ASN A 290 -0.72 8.91 -15.36
C ASN A 290 0.17 9.87 -16.17
N TRP A 291 0.99 9.32 -17.06
CA TRP A 291 1.89 10.08 -17.96
C TRP A 291 1.41 10.08 -19.41
N ASP A 292 0.21 9.57 -19.69
CA ASP A 292 -0.35 9.58 -21.04
C ASP A 292 -0.78 11.02 -21.43
N PRO A 293 -0.16 11.63 -22.47
CA PRO A 293 -0.49 12.99 -22.88
C PRO A 293 -1.91 13.13 -23.46
N LYS A 294 -2.59 12.02 -23.74
CA LYS A 294 -4.00 12.03 -24.12
C LYS A 294 -4.94 12.19 -22.93
N ALA A 295 -4.47 11.84 -21.72
CA ALA A 295 -5.23 11.96 -20.49
C ALA A 295 -4.81 13.20 -19.66
N PHE A 296 -3.53 13.56 -19.72
CA PHE A 296 -2.96 14.67 -18.94
C PHE A 296 -2.14 15.59 -19.84
N GLU A 297 -2.49 16.86 -19.85
CA GLU A 297 -1.73 17.87 -20.58
C GLU A 297 -0.37 18.09 -19.87
N ASN A 298 0.74 18.11 -20.63
CA ASN A 298 2.11 18.24 -20.11
C ASN A 298 2.36 17.30 -18.91
N PRO A 299 2.24 15.98 -19.09
CA PRO A 299 2.21 15.02 -17.98
C PRO A 299 3.52 14.97 -17.19
N GLU A 300 4.63 15.43 -17.77
CA GLU A 300 5.95 15.52 -17.16
C GLU A 300 6.09 16.66 -16.14
N ILE A 301 5.18 17.65 -16.18
CA ILE A 301 5.19 18.80 -15.26
C ILE A 301 4.43 18.41 -13.98
N PHE A 302 5.08 18.64 -12.83
CA PHE A 302 4.43 18.59 -11.53
C PHE A 302 3.61 19.88 -11.34
N ASP A 303 2.28 19.77 -11.21
CA ASP A 303 1.39 20.90 -11.17
C ASP A 303 0.20 20.63 -10.23
N ILE A 304 0.22 21.23 -9.04
CA ILE A 304 -0.85 21.04 -8.04
C ILE A 304 -2.16 21.71 -8.40
N ASP A 305 -2.17 22.61 -9.37
CA ASP A 305 -3.38 23.27 -9.87
C ASP A 305 -4.06 22.44 -10.98
N ARG A 306 -3.46 21.32 -11.36
CA ARG A 306 -4.01 20.38 -12.34
C ARG A 306 -5.28 19.71 -11.80
N PRO A 307 -6.36 19.61 -12.57
CA PRO A 307 -7.58 18.91 -12.16
C PRO A 307 -7.39 17.37 -12.26
N THR A 308 -6.52 16.79 -11.43
CA THR A 308 -6.12 15.38 -11.52
C THR A 308 -6.89 14.46 -10.59
N GLY A 309 -7.42 14.97 -9.48
CA GLY A 309 -7.82 14.19 -8.31
C GLY A 309 -8.64 12.92 -8.54
N LYS A 310 -9.54 12.90 -9.52
CA LYS A 310 -10.38 11.72 -9.81
C LYS A 310 -9.95 10.92 -11.04
N THR A 311 -8.93 11.39 -11.76
CA THR A 311 -8.55 10.81 -13.05
C THR A 311 -7.24 10.05 -13.01
N HIS A 312 -6.33 10.37 -12.09
CA HIS A 312 -5.09 9.60 -11.98
C HIS A 312 -5.33 8.16 -11.50
N MET A 313 -4.43 7.27 -11.88
CA MET A 313 -4.48 5.85 -11.53
C MET A 313 -3.47 5.45 -10.46
N GLY A 314 -3.03 6.39 -9.61
CA GLY A 314 -2.11 6.11 -8.49
C GLY A 314 -2.69 5.14 -7.45
N PHE A 315 -4.03 5.03 -7.40
CA PHE A 315 -4.76 4.05 -6.60
C PHE A 315 -5.37 2.92 -7.44
N GLY A 316 -4.90 2.71 -8.66
CA GLY A 316 -5.50 1.77 -9.59
C GLY A 316 -6.84 2.26 -10.15
N TYR A 317 -7.61 1.35 -10.74
CA TYR A 317 -8.89 1.64 -11.38
C TYR A 317 -9.85 0.44 -11.34
N GLY A 318 -11.16 0.69 -11.43
CA GLY A 318 -12.20 -0.34 -11.54
C GLY A 318 -12.52 -1.03 -10.20
N PRO A 319 -12.98 -2.28 -10.22
CA PRO A 319 -13.39 -3.00 -9.00
C PRO A 319 -12.30 -3.09 -7.95
N HIS A 320 -11.04 -3.20 -8.35
CA HIS A 320 -9.86 -3.26 -7.48
C HIS A 320 -9.25 -1.88 -7.18
N PHE A 321 -9.98 -0.78 -7.35
CA PHE A 321 -9.54 0.53 -6.86
C PHE A 321 -9.16 0.44 -5.38
N CYS A 322 -8.07 1.07 -4.97
CA CYS A 322 -7.48 0.92 -3.63
C CYS A 322 -8.52 1.07 -2.50
N ALA A 323 -8.56 0.08 -1.62
CA ALA A 323 -9.48 0.09 -0.48
C ALA A 323 -9.07 1.12 0.59
N GLY A 324 -7.75 1.34 0.74
CA GLY A 324 -7.15 2.27 1.69
C GLY A 324 -6.93 3.68 1.15
N ALA A 325 -7.48 4.03 -0.03
CA ALA A 325 -7.18 5.32 -0.68
C ALA A 325 -7.48 6.54 0.21
N GLU A 326 -8.58 6.52 0.95
CA GLU A 326 -8.94 7.61 1.87
C GLU A 326 -8.00 7.68 3.07
N LEU A 327 -7.55 6.53 3.58
CA LEU A 327 -6.59 6.47 4.69
C LEU A 327 -5.21 6.99 4.25
N ALA A 328 -4.70 6.53 3.11
CA ALA A 328 -3.42 6.98 2.57
C ALA A 328 -3.41 8.50 2.30
N ARG A 329 -4.51 9.05 1.78
CA ARG A 329 -4.68 10.50 1.61
C ARG A 329 -4.65 11.24 2.94
N LEU A 330 -5.36 10.70 3.93
CA LEU A 330 -5.43 11.30 5.26
C LEU A 330 -4.06 11.30 5.93
N GLU A 331 -3.35 10.17 5.92
CA GLU A 331 -2.01 10.04 6.49
C GLU A 331 -1.02 10.99 5.80
N ALA A 332 -0.97 10.99 4.46
CA ALA A 332 -0.08 11.87 3.72
C ALA A 332 -0.38 13.35 3.97
N ARG A 333 -1.67 13.75 3.97
CA ARG A 333 -2.09 15.12 4.29
C ARG A 333 -1.59 15.54 5.67
N ILE A 334 -1.87 14.75 6.70
CA ILE A 334 -1.48 15.07 8.08
C ILE A 334 0.04 15.08 8.23
N ALA A 335 0.75 14.16 7.58
CA ALA A 335 2.22 14.14 7.57
C ALA A 335 2.79 15.45 7.04
N PHE A 336 2.33 15.93 5.88
CA PHE A 336 2.81 17.19 5.33
C PHE A 336 2.37 18.40 6.16
N GLU A 337 1.10 18.44 6.62
CA GLU A 337 0.63 19.50 7.51
C GLU A 337 1.54 19.64 8.76
N THR A 338 1.77 18.52 9.46
CA THR A 338 2.56 18.54 10.72
C THR A 338 4.05 18.81 10.51
N LEU A 339 4.66 18.28 9.43
CA LEU A 339 6.04 18.61 9.09
C LEU A 339 6.21 20.10 8.78
N LEU A 340 5.33 20.66 7.94
CA LEU A 340 5.40 22.08 7.55
C LEU A 340 5.00 23.05 8.67
N GLU A 341 4.17 22.61 9.63
CA GLU A 341 3.81 23.35 10.83
C GLU A 341 4.96 23.42 11.83
N ARG A 342 5.62 22.28 12.10
CA ARG A 342 6.59 22.13 13.18
C ARG A 342 8.02 22.48 12.77
N LEU A 343 8.34 22.41 11.49
CA LEU A 343 9.70 22.54 10.99
C LEU A 343 9.81 23.66 9.94
N THR A 344 11.02 24.22 9.82
CA THR A 344 11.36 25.26 8.85
C THR A 344 12.78 25.04 8.29
N ASP A 345 13.23 25.90 7.36
CA ASP A 345 14.57 25.90 6.79
C ASP A 345 15.00 24.56 6.19
N PHE A 346 14.06 23.91 5.53
CA PHE A 346 14.28 22.58 4.92
C PHE A 346 15.33 22.63 3.81
N SER A 347 16.23 21.67 3.83
CA SER A 347 17.12 21.42 2.70
C SER A 347 17.47 19.93 2.61
N LEU A 348 17.65 19.44 1.36
CA LEU A 348 18.08 18.08 1.10
C LEU A 348 19.60 17.98 1.28
N ASP A 349 20.07 17.08 2.13
CA ASP A 349 21.46 16.68 2.15
C ASP A 349 21.70 15.59 1.10
N ARG A 350 22.19 15.99 -0.06
CA ARG A 350 22.40 15.08 -1.19
C ARG A 350 23.56 14.12 -0.99
N GLU A 351 24.57 14.49 -0.20
CA GLU A 351 25.74 13.64 0.04
C GLU A 351 25.42 12.54 1.06
N ALA A 352 24.61 12.86 2.08
CA ALA A 352 24.18 11.88 3.07
C ALA A 352 22.99 11.03 2.63
N SER A 353 22.22 11.46 1.61
CA SER A 353 21.07 10.74 1.06
C SER A 353 21.51 9.64 0.09
N ASP A 354 20.72 8.57 0.03
CA ASP A 354 20.74 7.62 -1.08
C ASP A 354 19.44 7.75 -1.87
N LEU A 355 19.49 8.52 -2.93
CA LEU A 355 18.34 8.76 -3.82
C LEU A 355 18.18 7.68 -4.90
N THR A 356 18.80 6.54 -4.71
CA THR A 356 18.54 5.35 -5.53
C THR A 356 17.10 4.92 -5.33
N ARG A 357 16.42 4.63 -6.43
CA ARG A 357 15.08 4.04 -6.35
C ARG A 357 15.18 2.64 -5.78
N ILE A 358 14.19 2.27 -4.96
CA ILE A 358 14.09 0.90 -4.46
C ILE A 358 14.08 -0.08 -5.64
N ALA A 359 14.73 -1.23 -5.47
CA ALA A 359 14.85 -2.25 -6.50
C ALA A 359 13.53 -3.04 -6.63
N SER A 360 12.49 -2.40 -7.14
CA SER A 360 11.17 -2.99 -7.33
C SER A 360 10.63 -2.65 -8.71
N PHE A 361 10.01 -3.63 -9.37
CA PHE A 361 9.30 -3.43 -10.62
C PHE A 361 7.92 -2.78 -10.40
N ALA A 362 7.27 -3.08 -9.30
CA ALA A 362 5.90 -2.68 -9.02
C ALA A 362 5.79 -1.45 -8.12
N ALA A 363 6.76 -1.23 -7.22
CA ALA A 363 6.75 -0.12 -6.28
C ALA A 363 7.84 0.91 -6.61
N GLN A 364 7.61 2.16 -6.23
CA GLN A 364 8.54 3.26 -6.47
C GLN A 364 8.66 4.15 -5.23
N GLY A 365 9.87 4.24 -4.72
CA GLY A 365 10.26 5.07 -3.59
C GLY A 365 11.77 5.26 -3.61
N TYR A 366 12.32 5.79 -2.54
CA TYR A 366 13.75 6.02 -2.37
C TYR A 366 14.31 5.19 -1.23
N THR A 367 15.62 4.94 -1.28
CA THR A 367 16.30 4.14 -0.25
C THR A 367 16.54 4.94 1.02
N ARG A 368 16.95 6.23 0.89
CA ARG A 368 17.25 7.09 2.03
C ARG A 368 17.17 8.56 1.66
N VAL A 369 16.44 9.35 2.47
CA VAL A 369 16.29 10.80 2.26
C VAL A 369 16.70 11.52 3.53
N ILE A 370 17.86 12.18 3.51
CA ILE A 370 18.38 12.96 4.61
C ILE A 370 17.98 14.43 4.43
N MET A 371 17.31 14.96 5.42
CA MET A 371 16.77 16.31 5.42
C MET A 371 17.34 17.11 6.59
N ASN A 372 17.88 18.31 6.29
CA ASN A 372 18.19 19.31 7.29
C ASN A 372 16.97 20.20 7.52
N PHE A 373 16.81 20.69 8.74
CA PHE A 373 15.70 21.55 9.12
C PHE A 373 16.05 22.37 10.39
N SER A 374 15.19 23.31 10.72
CA SER A 374 15.14 23.99 12.02
C SER A 374 13.78 23.74 12.69
N ALA A 375 13.74 23.61 14.00
CA ALA A 375 12.48 23.60 14.74
C ALA A 375 11.81 24.97 14.62
N ARG A 376 10.50 24.98 14.41
CA ARG A 376 9.72 26.23 14.43
C ARG A 376 9.43 26.57 15.90
N THR A 377 9.88 27.75 16.34
CA THR A 377 9.66 28.28 17.69
C THR A 377 8.25 28.86 17.85
#